data_dce65bb81f9f55869129a3ae175c3ba1
#
_entry.id   dce65bb81f9f55869129a3ae175c3ba1
#
_cell.length_a   1.000
_cell.length_b   1.000
_cell.length_c   1.000
_cell.angle_alpha   90.00
_cell.angle_beta   90.00
_cell.angle_gamma   90.00
#
_symmetry.space_group_name_H-M   'P 1'
#
loop_
_entity.id
_entity.type
_entity.pdbx_description
1 polymer ?
#
loop_
_entity_poly.entity_id
_entity_poly.type
_entity_poly.pdbx_seq_one_letter_code
_entity_poly.pdbx_strand_id
1 'polypeptide(L)'
;GGRGTTLKLASYTKMYFEEKGMLPDMSCDEEIQRAIEIVKLENGENDPLIECLKFGICYHNSGLSSLVKETIEELVRNNKIKLIFATTTLAQGMNFPINTVIFDTVKLRNKGDLSNAEFWNIAGRAGRAYKDKEGYIILSYSNSQKETKSTVKRYIESDLKEVISSLNAYFTGNSTISFDYNVLKEPNNAPILNLLQYINHILNISYDYDISPKDIAKIRGILTDSYLYHSLSKQEGFINAQRKLNTFVTQYIRHVNENKKEDMAKADELGISDISYTKVKSIIGAFIHGLKENGDHEYKASEIILRTKNIERLTEIINIIAKIPEIKIDMLGQGKLDPENIAKLLMGWVNGDKVRDIAKEIKRPGQSDEDAISLCNRYLNSQMKSYMPWGINIYQAVSFDLQTENAQMLPSYIYYGVSSKEAVIVSKLGVPRFAVDNVLRVLKEKNPELPISIENMDRLRAAINKIESADYEIENVSNKVIKEIVDKRIG
;
A
#
# COMPACT_ATOMS: atom_id res chain seq x y z
N GLY A 1 16.84 5.04 -10.04
CA GLY A 1 17.63 4.31 -9.04
C GLY A 1 16.75 3.57 -8.05
N GLY A 2 17.26 2.52 -7.42
CA GLY A 2 16.56 1.79 -6.36
C GLY A 2 16.69 2.51 -5.00
N ARG A 3 15.99 1.98 -3.95
CA ARG A 3 16.04 2.53 -2.59
C ARG A 3 17.45 2.65 -2.03
N GLY A 4 18.26 1.60 -2.13
CA GLY A 4 19.67 1.65 -1.72
C GLY A 4 20.50 2.67 -2.49
N THR A 5 20.11 3.02 -3.71
CA THR A 5 20.75 4.09 -4.50
C THR A 5 20.43 5.46 -3.93
N THR A 6 19.17 5.73 -3.54
CA THR A 6 18.78 7.03 -2.93
C THR A 6 19.50 7.28 -1.62
N LEU A 7 19.60 6.26 -0.75
CA LEU A 7 20.36 6.31 0.49
C LEU A 7 21.84 6.61 0.24
N LYS A 8 22.47 5.81 -0.64
CA LYS A 8 23.90 5.99 -0.95
C LYS A 8 24.20 7.38 -1.53
N LEU A 9 23.39 7.85 -2.47
CA LEU A 9 23.57 9.17 -3.07
C LEU A 9 23.41 10.28 -2.02
N ALA A 10 22.40 10.19 -1.13
CA ALA A 10 22.23 11.16 -0.05
C ALA A 10 23.46 11.19 0.87
N SER A 11 23.94 10.03 1.32
CA SER A 11 25.11 9.92 2.19
C SER A 11 26.39 10.43 1.54
N TYR A 12 26.67 10.07 0.26
CA TYR A 12 27.83 10.58 -0.45
C TYR A 12 27.76 12.09 -0.69
N THR A 13 26.59 12.60 -1.02
CA THR A 13 26.41 14.04 -1.21
C THR A 13 26.60 14.80 0.12
N LYS A 14 26.09 14.26 1.23
CA LYS A 14 26.33 14.80 2.56
C LYS A 14 27.83 14.89 2.85
N MET A 15 28.56 13.79 2.71
CA MET A 15 30.01 13.76 2.95
C MET A 15 30.75 14.80 2.10
N TYR A 16 30.44 14.87 0.80
CA TYR A 16 31.07 15.81 -0.13
C TYR A 16 30.79 17.27 0.26
N PHE A 17 29.55 17.61 0.58
CA PHE A 17 29.16 18.98 0.92
C PHE A 17 29.68 19.41 2.29
N GLU A 18 29.75 18.50 3.25
CA GLU A 18 30.37 18.73 4.55
C GLU A 18 31.87 19.03 4.37
N GLU A 19 32.62 18.18 3.63
CA GLU A 19 34.05 18.37 3.34
C GLU A 19 34.34 19.72 2.66
N LYS A 20 33.44 20.17 1.77
CA LYS A 20 33.59 21.43 1.03
C LYS A 20 32.97 22.66 1.74
N GLY A 21 32.33 22.47 2.89
CA GLY A 21 31.63 23.59 3.58
C GLY A 21 30.50 24.20 2.73
N MET A 22 29.86 23.43 1.85
CA MET A 22 28.88 23.97 0.91
C MET A 22 27.47 24.14 1.50
N LEU A 23 27.16 23.45 2.58
CA LEU A 23 25.88 23.55 3.29
C LEU A 23 26.12 23.83 4.77
N PRO A 24 25.30 24.68 5.39
CA PRO A 24 25.38 24.92 6.82
C PRO A 24 24.93 23.69 7.61
N ASP A 25 25.53 23.50 8.79
CA ASP A 25 25.02 22.56 9.79
C ASP A 25 23.75 23.14 10.41
N MET A 26 22.65 22.42 10.28
CA MET A 26 21.32 22.76 10.80
C MET A 26 20.96 21.97 12.05
N SER A 27 21.92 21.36 12.73
CA SER A 27 21.69 20.53 13.92
C SER A 27 20.99 21.28 15.06
N CYS A 28 21.10 22.61 15.12
CA CYS A 28 20.42 23.45 16.11
C CYS A 28 19.02 23.93 15.68
N ASP A 29 18.56 23.61 14.48
CA ASP A 29 17.22 24.00 14.01
C ASP A 29 16.16 23.11 14.69
N GLU A 30 15.16 23.71 15.32
CA GLU A 30 14.12 22.98 16.08
C GLU A 30 13.32 22.00 15.23
N GLU A 31 13.02 22.34 13.99
CA GLU A 31 12.28 21.45 13.10
C GLU A 31 13.14 20.25 12.66
N ILE A 32 14.42 20.45 12.43
CA ILE A 32 15.37 19.38 12.13
C ILE A 32 15.56 18.47 13.35
N GLN A 33 15.72 19.04 14.56
CA GLN A 33 15.82 18.25 15.78
C GLN A 33 14.58 17.38 15.99
N ARG A 34 13.38 17.95 15.82
CA ARG A 34 12.12 17.20 15.87
C ARG A 34 12.09 16.06 14.86
N ALA A 35 12.52 16.31 13.64
CA ALA A 35 12.57 15.28 12.61
C ALA A 35 13.57 14.17 12.96
N ILE A 36 14.71 14.51 13.53
CA ILE A 36 15.71 13.54 14.00
C ILE A 36 15.12 12.65 15.11
N GLU A 37 14.40 13.23 16.09
CA GLU A 37 13.72 12.45 17.13
C GLU A 37 12.71 11.44 16.52
N ILE A 38 11.95 11.86 15.51
CA ILE A 38 11.01 10.99 14.82
C ILE A 38 11.73 9.85 14.07
N VAL A 39 12.84 10.15 13.39
CA VAL A 39 13.63 9.12 12.71
C VAL A 39 14.21 8.13 13.72
N LYS A 40 14.71 8.60 14.85
CA LYS A 40 15.21 7.74 15.94
C LYS A 40 14.12 6.83 16.51
N LEU A 41 12.91 7.35 16.69
CA LEU A 41 11.76 6.57 17.15
C LEU A 41 11.45 5.41 16.22
N GLU A 42 11.36 5.70 14.92
CA GLU A 42 10.90 4.74 13.89
C GLU A 42 12.00 3.79 13.43
N ASN A 43 13.21 4.30 13.22
CA ASN A 43 14.31 3.58 12.57
C ASN A 43 15.47 3.24 13.53
N GLY A 44 15.59 3.95 14.64
CA GLY A 44 16.68 3.79 15.62
C GLY A 44 17.74 4.89 15.53
N GLU A 45 18.65 4.90 16.51
CA GLU A 45 19.66 5.96 16.75
C GLU A 45 20.70 6.09 15.62
N ASN A 46 20.95 5.03 14.86
CA ASN A 46 22.04 4.98 13.88
C ASN A 46 21.54 5.11 12.42
N ASP A 47 20.28 5.55 12.19
CA ASP A 47 19.78 5.69 10.83
C ASP A 47 20.55 6.79 10.06
N PRO A 48 21.08 6.50 8.86
CA PRO A 48 21.84 7.46 8.05
C PRO A 48 21.08 8.74 7.71
N LEU A 49 19.73 8.71 7.74
CA LEU A 49 18.90 9.88 7.50
C LEU A 49 19.15 10.97 8.54
N ILE A 50 19.47 10.60 9.78
CA ILE A 50 19.76 11.54 10.87
C ILE A 50 20.91 12.47 10.48
N GLU A 51 22.01 11.90 10.00
CA GLU A 51 23.18 12.67 9.59
C GLU A 51 22.91 13.51 8.32
N CYS A 52 22.09 13.02 7.40
CA CYS A 52 21.69 13.77 6.22
C CYS A 52 20.82 14.99 6.58
N LEU A 53 19.87 14.83 7.49
CA LEU A 53 18.95 15.90 7.91
C LEU A 53 19.69 17.09 8.52
N LYS A 54 20.77 16.88 9.25
CA LYS A 54 21.62 17.95 9.82
C LYS A 54 22.14 18.93 8.77
N PHE A 55 22.24 18.50 7.51
CA PHE A 55 22.70 19.34 6.40
C PHE A 55 21.57 19.69 5.41
N GLY A 56 20.32 19.52 5.79
CA GLY A 56 19.17 19.76 4.90
C GLY A 56 19.13 18.83 3.70
N ILE A 57 19.67 17.62 3.83
CA ILE A 57 19.67 16.57 2.82
C ILE A 57 18.74 15.44 3.30
N CYS A 58 17.92 14.90 2.41
CA CYS A 58 17.12 13.74 2.74
C CYS A 58 16.97 12.78 1.55
N TYR A 59 16.43 11.60 1.82
CA TYR A 59 15.96 10.68 0.79
C TYR A 59 14.50 10.32 1.04
N HIS A 60 13.78 10.05 -0.03
CA HIS A 60 12.36 9.66 0.02
C HIS A 60 12.11 8.44 -0.86
N ASN A 61 11.65 7.36 -0.25
CA ASN A 61 11.34 6.11 -0.95
C ASN A 61 10.28 5.30 -0.19
N SER A 62 9.83 4.18 -0.78
CA SER A 62 8.78 3.32 -0.20
C SER A 62 9.19 2.59 1.08
N GLY A 63 10.47 2.58 1.44
CA GLY A 63 10.99 1.91 2.64
C GLY A 63 10.97 2.77 3.90
N LEU A 64 10.57 4.04 3.81
CA LEU A 64 10.36 4.89 4.97
C LEU A 64 8.97 4.65 5.56
N SER A 65 8.84 4.78 6.89
CA SER A 65 7.54 4.77 7.56
C SER A 65 6.66 5.94 7.10
N SER A 66 5.36 5.85 7.31
CA SER A 66 4.44 6.95 6.95
C SER A 66 4.76 8.22 7.74
N LEU A 67 5.12 8.07 9.02
CA LEU A 67 5.45 9.20 9.88
C LEU A 67 6.72 9.92 9.44
N VAL A 68 7.79 9.18 9.10
CA VAL A 68 9.04 9.76 8.58
C VAL A 68 8.80 10.45 7.24
N LYS A 69 8.00 9.89 6.35
CA LYS A 69 7.63 10.53 5.06
C LYS A 69 6.94 11.86 5.29
N GLU A 70 5.88 11.89 6.11
CA GLU A 70 5.14 13.11 6.44
C GLU A 70 6.05 14.19 7.05
N THR A 71 6.97 13.78 7.92
CA THR A 71 7.97 14.69 8.52
C THR A 71 8.91 15.28 7.47
N ILE A 72 9.45 14.46 6.56
CA ILE A 72 10.28 14.95 5.45
C ILE A 72 9.50 15.91 4.56
N GLU A 73 8.24 15.60 4.24
CA GLU A 73 7.38 16.43 3.43
C GLU A 73 7.13 17.81 4.07
N GLU A 74 6.97 17.84 5.39
CA GLU A 74 6.85 19.07 6.15
C GLU A 74 8.13 19.92 6.07
N LEU A 75 9.29 19.30 6.31
CA LEU A 75 10.58 19.98 6.21
C LEU A 75 10.82 20.56 4.80
N VAL A 76 10.39 19.84 3.75
CA VAL A 76 10.49 20.33 2.37
C VAL A 76 9.58 21.54 2.17
N ARG A 77 8.32 21.49 2.64
CA ARG A 77 7.38 22.65 2.58
C ARG A 77 7.90 23.87 3.32
N ASN A 78 8.58 23.65 4.44
CA ASN A 78 9.17 24.70 5.27
C ASN A 78 10.56 25.17 4.77
N ASN A 79 10.99 24.72 3.58
CA ASN A 79 12.30 25.02 2.97
C ASN A 79 13.53 24.64 3.82
N LYS A 80 13.37 23.68 4.74
CA LYS A 80 14.48 23.15 5.55
C LYS A 80 15.33 22.16 4.76
N ILE A 81 14.76 21.50 3.77
CA ILE A 81 15.47 20.55 2.88
C ILE A 81 15.93 21.27 1.62
N LYS A 82 17.22 21.13 1.31
CA LYS A 82 17.87 21.68 0.12
C LYS A 82 17.99 20.63 -1.00
N LEU A 83 18.20 19.38 -0.62
CA LEU A 83 18.38 18.27 -1.57
C LEU A 83 17.57 17.06 -1.13
N ILE A 84 16.76 16.53 -2.06
CA ILE A 84 15.97 15.31 -1.85
C ILE A 84 16.33 14.25 -2.89
N PHE A 85 16.74 13.08 -2.45
CA PHE A 85 16.99 11.92 -3.29
C PHE A 85 15.79 10.99 -3.26
N ALA A 86 15.12 10.82 -4.40
CA ALA A 86 13.86 10.10 -4.44
C ALA A 86 13.84 9.00 -5.51
N THR A 87 13.01 8.00 -5.25
CA THR A 87 12.60 7.03 -6.29
C THR A 87 11.42 7.59 -7.08
N THR A 88 11.04 6.92 -8.16
CA THR A 88 9.87 7.30 -8.99
C THR A 88 8.54 7.37 -8.21
N THR A 89 8.48 6.76 -7.02
CA THR A 89 7.31 6.84 -6.12
C THR A 89 7.02 8.25 -5.63
N LEU A 90 7.99 9.16 -5.63
CA LEU A 90 7.77 10.58 -5.29
C LEU A 90 6.84 11.28 -6.30
N ALA A 91 6.76 10.76 -7.53
CA ALA A 91 5.90 11.32 -8.57
C ALA A 91 4.41 11.10 -8.32
N GLN A 92 4.04 10.19 -7.42
CA GLN A 92 2.66 9.82 -7.14
C GLN A 92 2.14 10.54 -5.88
N GLY A 93 1.25 11.50 -6.05
CA GLY A 93 0.39 12.01 -4.97
C GLY A 93 0.91 13.20 -4.14
N MET A 94 2.14 13.69 -4.32
CA MET A 94 2.67 14.76 -3.48
C MET A 94 3.04 16.01 -4.29
N ASN A 95 2.63 17.18 -3.79
CA ASN A 95 2.97 18.48 -4.39
C ASN A 95 4.09 19.13 -3.59
N PHE A 96 5.35 18.82 -3.97
CA PHE A 96 6.51 19.48 -3.36
C PHE A 96 6.87 20.79 -4.05
N PRO A 97 7.28 21.79 -3.29
CA PRO A 97 7.77 23.05 -3.84
C PRO A 97 9.23 22.90 -4.31
N ILE A 98 9.46 22.15 -5.38
CA ILE A 98 10.80 21.85 -5.93
C ILE A 98 11.06 22.81 -7.09
N ASN A 99 12.21 23.51 -7.09
CA ASN A 99 12.64 24.34 -8.19
C ASN A 99 13.26 23.52 -9.33
N THR A 100 14.10 22.54 -8.99
CA THR A 100 14.90 21.78 -9.96
C THR A 100 14.72 20.28 -9.77
N VAL A 101 14.48 19.56 -10.86
CA VAL A 101 14.45 18.10 -10.91
C VAL A 101 15.67 17.60 -11.67
N ILE A 102 16.44 16.73 -11.04
CA ILE A 102 17.63 16.10 -11.67
C ILE A 102 17.35 14.61 -11.87
N PHE A 103 17.35 14.17 -13.11
CA PHE A 103 17.26 12.73 -13.44
C PHE A 103 18.69 12.13 -13.45
N ASP A 104 18.97 11.30 -12.47
CA ASP A 104 20.19 10.47 -12.44
C ASP A 104 20.17 9.44 -13.56
N THR A 105 19.00 8.84 -13.82
CA THR A 105 18.78 7.90 -14.92
C THR A 105 17.31 7.90 -15.33
N VAL A 106 17.05 7.70 -16.61
CA VAL A 106 15.69 7.43 -17.13
C VAL A 106 15.41 5.94 -17.28
N LYS A 107 16.39 5.06 -16.99
CA LYS A 107 16.25 3.59 -17.04
C LYS A 107 15.73 3.05 -15.71
N LEU A 108 14.65 2.30 -15.75
CA LEU A 108 14.12 1.56 -14.61
C LEU A 108 14.73 0.16 -14.55
N ARG A 109 15.16 -0.25 -13.36
CA ARG A 109 15.65 -1.61 -13.15
C ARG A 109 14.51 -2.59 -13.47
N ASN A 110 14.72 -3.51 -14.43
CA ASN A 110 13.76 -4.54 -14.88
C ASN A 110 12.52 -4.05 -15.68
N LYS A 111 12.46 -2.76 -16.08
CA LYS A 111 11.30 -2.23 -16.85
C LYS A 111 11.71 -1.47 -18.13
N GLY A 112 13.00 -1.31 -18.40
CA GLY A 112 13.47 -0.47 -19.49
C GLY A 112 13.42 1.02 -19.16
N ASP A 113 13.17 1.87 -20.15
CA ASP A 113 13.09 3.31 -19.95
C ASP A 113 11.77 3.72 -19.29
N LEU A 114 11.77 4.88 -18.61
CA LEU A 114 10.54 5.53 -18.16
C LEU A 114 9.59 5.71 -19.35
N SER A 115 8.31 5.50 -19.15
CA SER A 115 7.30 5.93 -20.11
C SER A 115 7.25 7.46 -20.20
N ASN A 116 6.73 8.00 -21.29
CA ASN A 116 6.54 9.46 -21.43
C ASN A 116 5.71 10.04 -20.30
N ALA A 117 4.64 9.35 -19.91
CA ALA A 117 3.76 9.78 -18.81
C ALA A 117 4.52 9.80 -17.47
N GLU A 118 5.34 8.77 -17.16
CA GLU A 118 6.15 8.74 -15.93
C GLU A 118 7.21 9.86 -15.96
N PHE A 119 7.90 10.06 -17.08
CA PHE A 119 8.88 11.13 -17.21
C PHE A 119 8.26 12.50 -16.96
N TRP A 120 7.18 12.84 -17.65
CA TRP A 120 6.52 14.15 -17.52
C TRP A 120 5.84 14.33 -16.17
N ASN A 121 5.36 13.26 -15.55
CA ASN A 121 4.83 13.32 -14.19
C ASN A 121 5.89 13.68 -13.14
N ILE A 122 7.14 13.21 -13.34
CA ILE A 122 8.28 13.58 -12.49
C ILE A 122 8.78 14.98 -12.86
N ALA A 123 9.00 15.25 -14.15
CA ALA A 123 9.49 16.52 -14.66
C ALA A 123 8.57 17.70 -14.30
N GLY A 124 7.26 17.47 -14.36
CA GLY A 124 6.24 18.46 -13.98
C GLY A 124 6.22 18.84 -12.50
N ARG A 125 7.10 18.26 -11.68
CA ARG A 125 7.34 18.71 -10.29
C ARG A 125 8.33 19.86 -10.20
N ALA A 126 9.05 20.16 -11.28
CA ALA A 126 9.97 21.29 -11.34
C ALA A 126 9.20 22.60 -11.51
N GLY A 127 9.56 23.59 -10.71
CA GLY A 127 8.90 24.91 -10.71
C GLY A 127 7.68 24.97 -9.75
N ARG A 128 7.70 25.95 -8.86
CA ARG A 128 6.61 26.17 -7.90
C ARG A 128 5.58 27.11 -8.51
N ALA A 129 4.34 26.64 -8.67
CA ALA A 129 3.25 27.48 -9.14
C ALA A 129 3.17 28.80 -8.33
N TYR A 130 3.06 29.92 -9.01
CA TYR A 130 2.98 31.28 -8.47
C TYR A 130 4.21 31.80 -7.69
N LYS A 131 5.28 31.00 -7.55
CA LYS A 131 6.52 31.41 -6.84
C LYS A 131 7.73 31.47 -7.75
N ASP A 132 7.90 30.47 -8.63
CA ASP A 132 9.04 30.38 -9.54
C ASP A 132 8.60 30.81 -10.95
N LYS A 133 9.44 31.61 -11.63
CA LYS A 133 9.20 31.97 -13.03
C LYS A 133 9.47 30.79 -13.97
N GLU A 134 10.40 29.90 -13.59
CA GLU A 134 10.88 28.77 -14.38
C GLU A 134 11.18 27.59 -13.46
N GLY A 135 10.95 26.36 -13.96
CA GLY A 135 11.38 25.13 -13.35
C GLY A 135 12.50 24.49 -14.19
N TYR A 136 13.52 23.95 -13.54
CA TYR A 136 14.67 23.36 -14.22
C TYR A 136 14.60 21.84 -14.23
N ILE A 137 14.80 21.24 -15.39
CA ILE A 137 14.92 19.81 -15.58
C ILE A 137 16.32 19.49 -16.08
N ILE A 138 17.09 18.82 -15.24
CA ILE A 138 18.48 18.45 -15.54
C ILE A 138 18.56 16.93 -15.75
N LEU A 139 19.20 16.52 -16.82
CA LEU A 139 19.42 15.13 -17.14
C LEU A 139 20.91 14.84 -17.04
N SER A 140 21.27 14.03 -16.06
CA SER A 140 22.64 13.56 -15.90
C SER A 140 22.94 12.51 -16.98
N TYR A 141 24.01 12.71 -17.75
CA TYR A 141 24.45 11.70 -18.70
C TYR A 141 26.00 11.58 -18.72
N SER A 142 26.48 10.38 -18.93
CA SER A 142 27.92 10.18 -19.16
C SER A 142 28.20 9.96 -20.66
N ASN A 143 29.41 10.32 -21.11
CA ASN A 143 29.82 10.17 -22.50
C ASN A 143 29.73 8.72 -23.05
N SER A 144 29.66 7.73 -22.17
CA SER A 144 29.46 6.32 -22.52
C SER A 144 27.99 5.93 -22.80
N GLN A 145 27.01 6.82 -22.52
CA GLN A 145 25.58 6.54 -22.66
C GLN A 145 24.96 7.33 -23.84
N LYS A 146 25.35 7.00 -25.06
CA LYS A 146 24.74 7.60 -26.28
C LYS A 146 23.21 7.42 -26.33
N GLU A 147 22.71 6.30 -25.79
CA GLU A 147 21.30 5.99 -25.74
C GLU A 147 20.48 6.98 -24.89
N THR A 148 21.07 7.57 -23.85
CA THR A 148 20.35 8.49 -22.96
C THR A 148 19.98 9.78 -23.68
N LYS A 149 20.85 10.30 -24.56
CA LYS A 149 20.58 11.54 -25.31
C LYS A 149 19.45 11.38 -26.32
N SER A 150 19.39 10.25 -27.02
CA SER A 150 18.29 9.92 -27.94
C SER A 150 16.97 9.66 -27.17
N THR A 151 17.05 9.01 -26.02
CA THR A 151 15.87 8.78 -25.16
C THR A 151 15.29 10.09 -24.63
N VAL A 152 16.14 11.03 -24.21
CA VAL A 152 15.70 12.37 -23.76
C VAL A 152 15.03 13.14 -24.89
N LYS A 153 15.65 13.14 -26.07
CA LYS A 153 15.07 13.78 -27.26
C LYS A 153 13.67 13.23 -27.57
N ARG A 154 13.51 11.91 -27.44
CA ARG A 154 12.22 11.24 -27.60
C ARG A 154 11.16 11.76 -26.59
N TYR A 155 11.51 12.00 -25.31
CA TYR A 155 10.54 12.54 -24.34
C TYR A 155 10.08 13.94 -24.67
N ILE A 156 10.95 14.76 -25.27
CA ILE A 156 10.65 16.15 -25.65
C ILE A 156 9.83 16.19 -26.94
N GLU A 157 10.14 15.32 -27.90
CA GLU A 157 9.58 15.37 -29.26
C GLU A 157 8.36 14.48 -29.48
N SER A 158 8.09 13.52 -28.56
CA SER A 158 6.94 12.63 -28.73
C SER A 158 5.73 13.09 -27.93
N ASP A 159 4.56 13.03 -28.55
CA ASP A 159 3.28 13.26 -27.89
C ASP A 159 3.07 12.24 -26.76
N LEU A 160 2.32 12.67 -25.75
CA LEU A 160 1.87 11.79 -24.68
C LEU A 160 1.00 10.70 -25.31
N LYS A 161 1.48 9.45 -25.31
CA LYS A 161 0.65 8.33 -25.75
C LYS A 161 -0.57 8.22 -24.85
N GLU A 162 -1.73 8.07 -25.45
CA GLU A 162 -2.93 7.77 -24.71
C GLU A 162 -2.75 6.54 -23.83
N VAL A 163 -3.30 6.62 -22.63
CA VAL A 163 -3.38 5.46 -21.74
C VAL A 163 -4.31 4.44 -22.41
N ILE A 164 -3.86 3.22 -22.59
CA ILE A 164 -4.66 2.14 -23.16
C ILE A 164 -5.12 1.25 -22.00
N SER A 165 -6.41 0.84 -22.02
CA SER A 165 -6.93 -0.10 -21.03
C SER A 165 -6.13 -1.41 -21.05
N SER A 166 -5.71 -1.88 -19.89
CA SER A 166 -5.03 -3.19 -19.75
C SER A 166 -5.87 -4.36 -20.25
N LEU A 167 -7.19 -4.16 -20.38
CA LEU A 167 -8.14 -5.14 -20.93
C LEU A 167 -8.11 -5.22 -22.46
N ASN A 168 -7.56 -4.22 -23.17
CA ASN A 168 -7.58 -4.20 -24.63
C ASN A 168 -6.94 -5.45 -25.23
N ALA A 169 -5.82 -5.91 -24.68
CA ALA A 169 -5.10 -7.08 -25.18
C ALA A 169 -5.97 -8.35 -25.23
N TYR A 170 -6.96 -8.47 -24.34
CA TYR A 170 -7.86 -9.64 -24.32
C TYR A 170 -8.88 -9.62 -25.45
N PHE A 171 -9.31 -8.46 -25.88
CA PHE A 171 -10.36 -8.32 -26.87
C PHE A 171 -9.82 -8.05 -28.28
N THR A 172 -8.61 -7.55 -28.43
CA THR A 172 -7.94 -7.34 -29.74
C THR A 172 -7.19 -8.57 -30.23
N GLY A 173 -6.68 -9.44 -29.34
CA GLY A 173 -5.98 -10.68 -29.69
C GLY A 173 -6.87 -11.78 -30.26
N ASN A 174 -6.27 -12.91 -30.67
CA ASN A 174 -7.01 -14.08 -31.20
C ASN A 174 -7.37 -15.11 -30.11
N SER A 175 -7.03 -14.88 -28.86
CA SER A 175 -7.30 -15.80 -27.74
C SER A 175 -8.77 -15.78 -27.34
N THR A 176 -9.30 -16.95 -26.99
CA THR A 176 -10.60 -17.12 -26.33
C THR A 176 -10.40 -16.92 -24.82
N ILE A 177 -11.26 -16.13 -24.19
CA ILE A 177 -11.21 -15.93 -22.74
C ILE A 177 -11.94 -17.11 -22.08
N SER A 178 -11.24 -17.81 -21.19
CA SER A 178 -11.78 -18.91 -20.40
C SER A 178 -12.16 -18.43 -19.01
N PHE A 179 -13.21 -19.00 -18.41
CA PHE A 179 -13.58 -18.81 -16.99
C PHE A 179 -12.93 -19.85 -16.08
N ASP A 180 -11.83 -20.49 -16.51
CA ASP A 180 -11.08 -21.45 -15.71
C ASP A 180 -10.10 -20.74 -14.75
N TYR A 181 -10.19 -21.07 -13.46
CA TYR A 181 -9.30 -20.54 -12.44
C TYR A 181 -7.82 -20.74 -12.77
N ASN A 182 -7.44 -21.93 -13.28
CA ASN A 182 -6.02 -22.21 -13.56
C ASN A 182 -5.45 -21.32 -14.66
N VAL A 183 -6.29 -20.81 -15.55
CA VAL A 183 -5.93 -19.82 -16.58
C VAL A 183 -5.94 -18.41 -15.96
N LEU A 184 -7.00 -18.07 -15.21
CA LEU A 184 -7.23 -16.72 -14.72
C LEU A 184 -6.38 -16.34 -13.51
N LYS A 185 -5.82 -17.30 -12.77
CA LYS A 185 -4.92 -17.05 -11.61
C LYS A 185 -3.59 -16.38 -11.99
N GLU A 186 -3.20 -16.42 -13.25
CA GLU A 186 -1.95 -15.81 -13.70
C GLU A 186 -1.99 -14.29 -13.51
N PRO A 187 -0.89 -13.65 -13.04
CA PRO A 187 -0.87 -12.22 -12.69
C PRO A 187 -1.33 -11.28 -13.81
N ASN A 188 -1.08 -11.68 -15.06
CA ASN A 188 -1.48 -10.91 -16.24
C ASN A 188 -3.00 -10.91 -16.46
N ASN A 189 -3.73 -11.85 -15.87
CA ASN A 189 -5.17 -12.01 -16.03
C ASN A 189 -5.99 -11.28 -14.94
N ALA A 190 -5.36 -10.65 -13.95
CA ALA A 190 -6.04 -9.88 -12.92
C ALA A 190 -7.06 -8.85 -13.46
N PRO A 191 -6.81 -8.14 -14.58
CA PRO A 191 -7.81 -7.23 -15.15
C PRO A 191 -9.11 -7.91 -15.56
N ILE A 192 -9.05 -9.16 -16.05
CA ILE A 192 -10.26 -9.93 -16.41
C ILE A 192 -11.05 -10.31 -15.16
N LEU A 193 -10.39 -10.74 -14.09
CA LEU A 193 -11.07 -11.06 -12.83
C LEU A 193 -11.80 -9.83 -12.26
N ASN A 194 -11.18 -8.66 -12.33
CA ASN A 194 -11.83 -7.41 -11.92
C ASN A 194 -13.04 -7.08 -12.81
N LEU A 195 -12.98 -7.36 -14.13
CA LEU A 195 -14.13 -7.17 -15.02
C LEU A 195 -15.25 -8.16 -14.69
N LEU A 196 -14.93 -9.41 -14.38
CA LEU A 196 -15.92 -10.42 -13.95
C LEU A 196 -16.60 -9.99 -12.65
N GLN A 197 -15.81 -9.57 -11.66
CA GLN A 197 -16.33 -9.06 -10.40
C GLN A 197 -17.25 -7.84 -10.60
N TYR A 198 -16.85 -6.90 -11.46
CA TYR A 198 -17.68 -5.73 -11.80
C TYR A 198 -19.01 -6.12 -12.44
N ILE A 199 -19.00 -7.07 -13.38
CA ILE A 199 -20.24 -7.56 -14.00
C ILE A 199 -21.09 -8.29 -12.95
N ASN A 200 -20.50 -9.14 -12.11
CA ASN A 200 -21.20 -9.82 -11.02
C ASN A 200 -21.89 -8.82 -10.08
N HIS A 201 -21.20 -7.73 -9.72
CA HIS A 201 -21.75 -6.64 -8.93
C HIS A 201 -22.99 -5.98 -9.56
N ILE A 202 -22.94 -5.70 -10.87
CA ILE A 202 -24.10 -5.17 -11.61
C ILE A 202 -25.26 -6.17 -11.55
N LEU A 203 -24.98 -7.46 -11.75
CA LEU A 203 -25.99 -8.51 -11.73
C LEU A 203 -26.65 -8.64 -10.35
N ASN A 204 -25.88 -8.51 -9.29
CA ASN A 204 -26.39 -8.54 -7.90
C ASN A 204 -27.24 -7.31 -7.60
N ILE A 205 -26.68 -6.11 -7.70
CA ILE A 205 -27.35 -4.88 -7.24
C ILE A 205 -28.54 -4.48 -8.12
N SER A 206 -28.39 -4.61 -9.45
CA SER A 206 -29.42 -4.09 -10.38
C SER A 206 -30.50 -5.11 -10.72
N TYR A 207 -30.23 -6.40 -10.56
CA TYR A 207 -31.12 -7.46 -11.05
C TYR A 207 -31.37 -8.58 -10.03
N ASP A 208 -30.71 -8.58 -8.89
CA ASP A 208 -30.78 -9.67 -7.92
C ASP A 208 -30.62 -11.07 -8.60
N TYR A 209 -29.77 -11.12 -9.64
CA TYR A 209 -29.54 -12.29 -10.52
C TYR A 209 -30.76 -12.80 -11.31
N ASP A 210 -31.87 -12.05 -11.33
CA ASP A 210 -33.04 -12.35 -12.19
C ASP A 210 -32.92 -11.58 -13.52
N ILE A 211 -32.27 -12.21 -14.52
CA ILE A 211 -31.80 -11.56 -15.74
C ILE A 211 -32.61 -12.02 -16.92
N SER A 212 -33.38 -11.11 -17.52
CA SER A 212 -34.06 -11.32 -18.76
C SER A 212 -33.15 -11.08 -19.99
N PRO A 213 -33.49 -11.59 -21.21
CA PRO A 213 -32.73 -11.28 -22.40
C PRO A 213 -32.62 -9.78 -22.72
N LYS A 214 -33.59 -8.96 -22.30
CA LYS A 214 -33.55 -7.50 -22.46
C LYS A 214 -32.51 -6.86 -21.55
N ASP A 215 -32.27 -7.43 -20.39
CA ASP A 215 -31.32 -6.90 -19.41
C ASP A 215 -29.87 -7.15 -19.84
N ILE A 216 -29.62 -8.23 -20.58
CA ILE A 216 -28.32 -8.47 -21.23
C ILE A 216 -27.93 -7.31 -22.15
N ALA A 217 -28.88 -6.76 -22.91
CA ALA A 217 -28.63 -5.60 -23.76
C ALA A 217 -28.31 -4.34 -22.96
N LYS A 218 -28.98 -4.12 -21.80
CA LYS A 218 -28.69 -2.99 -20.91
C LYS A 218 -27.30 -3.12 -20.26
N ILE A 219 -26.94 -4.33 -19.79
CA ILE A 219 -25.62 -4.58 -19.20
C ILE A 219 -24.51 -4.32 -20.21
N ARG A 220 -24.71 -4.75 -21.48
CA ARG A 220 -23.78 -4.41 -22.57
C ARG A 220 -23.72 -2.89 -22.79
N GLY A 221 -24.85 -2.18 -22.68
CA GLY A 221 -24.92 -0.73 -22.76
C GLY A 221 -24.08 -0.03 -21.71
N ILE A 222 -24.12 -0.49 -20.44
CA ILE A 222 -23.27 0.06 -19.37
C ILE A 222 -21.79 -0.05 -19.72
N LEU A 223 -21.38 -1.15 -20.34
CA LEU A 223 -19.97 -1.32 -20.76
C LEU A 223 -19.59 -0.41 -21.93
N THR A 224 -20.52 0.05 -22.76
CA THR A 224 -20.22 1.00 -23.86
C THR A 224 -19.81 2.37 -23.35
N ASP A 225 -20.21 2.74 -22.15
CA ASP A 225 -19.82 3.99 -21.49
C ASP A 225 -18.51 3.87 -20.71
N SER A 226 -17.89 2.67 -20.72
CA SER A 226 -16.66 2.42 -20.01
C SER A 226 -15.41 2.90 -20.75
N TYR A 227 -14.35 3.20 -19.99
CA TYR A 227 -13.03 3.50 -20.56
C TYR A 227 -12.49 2.36 -21.43
N LEU A 228 -12.81 1.11 -21.09
CA LEU A 228 -12.46 -0.06 -21.91
C LEU A 228 -13.02 0.08 -23.33
N TYR A 229 -14.31 0.36 -23.45
CA TYR A 229 -14.98 0.50 -24.74
C TYR A 229 -14.40 1.68 -25.55
N HIS A 230 -14.22 2.83 -24.90
CA HIS A 230 -13.59 4.00 -25.50
C HIS A 230 -12.17 3.68 -26.00
N SER A 231 -11.36 2.99 -25.19
CA SER A 231 -10.01 2.58 -25.55
C SER A 231 -10.00 1.58 -26.72
N LEU A 232 -10.96 0.65 -26.79
CA LEU A 232 -11.13 -0.27 -27.91
C LEU A 232 -11.56 0.45 -29.18
N SER A 233 -12.44 1.46 -29.10
CA SER A 233 -12.98 2.17 -30.26
C SER A 233 -11.93 2.94 -31.08
N LYS A 234 -10.78 3.24 -30.45
CA LYS A 234 -9.65 3.92 -31.10
C LYS A 234 -8.66 2.96 -31.77
N GLN A 235 -8.89 1.65 -31.71
CA GLN A 235 -7.96 0.66 -32.26
C GLN A 235 -8.49 0.06 -33.59
N GLU A 236 -7.56 -0.33 -34.43
CA GLU A 236 -7.88 -1.13 -35.62
C GLU A 236 -8.58 -2.43 -35.22
N GLY A 237 -9.62 -2.81 -35.94
CA GLY A 237 -10.39 -4.02 -35.63
C GLY A 237 -11.44 -3.87 -34.54
N PHE A 238 -11.83 -2.63 -34.19
CA PHE A 238 -12.81 -2.32 -33.15
C PHE A 238 -14.10 -3.17 -33.23
N ILE A 239 -14.68 -3.36 -34.43
CA ILE A 239 -15.91 -4.15 -34.61
C ILE A 239 -15.72 -5.58 -34.11
N ASN A 240 -14.56 -6.18 -34.36
CA ASN A 240 -14.25 -7.53 -33.89
C ASN A 240 -14.05 -7.55 -32.38
N ALA A 241 -13.33 -6.58 -31.82
CA ALA A 241 -13.12 -6.42 -30.36
C ALA A 241 -14.45 -6.22 -29.62
N GLN A 242 -15.34 -5.38 -30.16
CA GLN A 242 -16.69 -5.17 -29.62
C GLN A 242 -17.52 -6.47 -29.63
N ARG A 243 -17.46 -7.24 -30.73
CA ARG A 243 -18.15 -8.53 -30.81
C ARG A 243 -17.64 -9.50 -29.74
N LYS A 244 -16.32 -9.58 -29.56
CA LYS A 244 -15.70 -10.41 -28.50
C LYS A 244 -16.13 -10.00 -27.10
N LEU A 245 -16.11 -8.70 -26.80
CA LEU A 245 -16.58 -8.18 -25.51
C LEU A 245 -18.04 -8.55 -25.26
N ASN A 246 -18.91 -8.34 -26.24
CA ASN A 246 -20.33 -8.68 -26.14
C ASN A 246 -20.56 -10.18 -25.94
N THR A 247 -19.79 -11.02 -26.64
CA THR A 247 -19.83 -12.49 -26.49
C THR A 247 -19.37 -12.89 -25.09
N PHE A 248 -18.27 -12.33 -24.62
CA PHE A 248 -17.73 -12.57 -23.28
C PHE A 248 -18.75 -12.25 -22.19
N VAL A 249 -19.36 -11.07 -22.24
CA VAL A 249 -20.40 -10.66 -21.28
C VAL A 249 -21.57 -11.65 -21.27
N THR A 250 -22.02 -12.07 -22.46
CA THR A 250 -23.13 -13.02 -22.55
C THR A 250 -22.79 -14.40 -22.01
N GLN A 251 -21.58 -14.86 -22.29
CA GLN A 251 -21.10 -16.15 -21.75
C GLN A 251 -20.95 -16.08 -20.22
N TYR A 252 -20.46 -14.96 -19.68
CA TYR A 252 -20.34 -14.80 -18.25
C TYR A 252 -21.70 -14.73 -17.56
N ILE A 253 -22.67 -14.02 -18.11
CA ILE A 253 -24.05 -14.01 -17.58
C ILE A 253 -24.65 -15.42 -17.53
N ARG A 254 -24.43 -16.24 -18.56
CA ARG A 254 -24.85 -17.65 -18.54
C ARG A 254 -24.15 -18.44 -17.44
N HIS A 255 -22.82 -18.26 -17.31
CA HIS A 255 -22.04 -18.89 -16.23
C HIS A 255 -22.60 -18.53 -14.85
N VAL A 256 -22.94 -17.26 -14.60
CA VAL A 256 -23.55 -16.82 -13.35
C VAL A 256 -24.90 -17.52 -13.10
N ASN A 257 -25.76 -17.61 -14.12
CA ASN A 257 -27.07 -18.25 -14.02
C ASN A 257 -27.00 -19.78 -13.76
N GLU A 258 -25.90 -20.43 -14.12
CA GLU A 258 -25.66 -21.86 -13.88
C GLU A 258 -25.09 -22.16 -12.48
N ASN A 259 -24.67 -21.12 -11.74
CA ASN A 259 -24.06 -21.25 -10.43
C ASN A 259 -25.05 -20.86 -9.30
N LYS A 260 -24.68 -21.18 -8.06
CA LYS A 260 -25.51 -20.86 -6.89
C LYS A 260 -25.51 -19.36 -6.62
N LYS A 261 -26.70 -18.77 -6.55
CA LYS A 261 -26.89 -17.35 -6.27
C LYS A 261 -26.19 -16.89 -4.99
N GLU A 262 -26.23 -17.72 -3.95
CA GLU A 262 -25.58 -17.42 -2.66
C GLU A 262 -24.05 -17.29 -2.80
N ASP A 263 -23.43 -18.13 -3.63
CA ASP A 263 -21.98 -18.08 -3.85
C ASP A 263 -21.60 -16.86 -4.72
N MET A 264 -22.43 -16.50 -5.69
CA MET A 264 -22.28 -15.29 -6.49
C MET A 264 -22.38 -14.02 -5.66
N ALA A 265 -23.41 -13.93 -4.80
CA ALA A 265 -23.64 -12.81 -3.90
C ALA A 265 -22.50 -12.69 -2.87
N LYS A 266 -22.00 -13.84 -2.36
CA LYS A 266 -20.88 -13.83 -1.40
C LYS A 266 -19.57 -13.40 -2.05
N ALA A 267 -19.31 -13.80 -3.28
CA ALA A 267 -18.15 -13.33 -4.04
C ALA A 267 -18.20 -11.81 -4.23
N ASP A 268 -19.38 -11.27 -4.57
CA ASP A 268 -19.59 -9.83 -4.73
C ASP A 268 -19.39 -9.07 -3.40
N GLU A 269 -19.98 -9.55 -2.29
CA GLU A 269 -19.79 -8.98 -0.95
C GLU A 269 -18.31 -8.90 -0.56
N LEU A 270 -17.53 -9.92 -0.93
CA LEU A 270 -16.09 -9.99 -0.63
C LEU A 270 -15.22 -9.22 -1.63
N GLY A 271 -15.79 -8.72 -2.72
CA GLY A 271 -15.11 -7.93 -3.73
C GLY A 271 -14.15 -8.72 -4.62
N ILE A 272 -14.36 -10.04 -4.77
CA ILE A 272 -13.58 -10.92 -5.65
C ILE A 272 -14.48 -11.56 -6.72
N SER A 273 -13.86 -12.09 -7.78
CA SER A 273 -14.61 -12.84 -8.78
C SER A 273 -15.19 -14.14 -8.18
N ASP A 274 -16.31 -14.57 -8.69
CA ASP A 274 -16.94 -15.84 -8.34
C ASP A 274 -16.00 -17.04 -8.57
N ILE A 275 -15.17 -16.97 -9.61
CA ILE A 275 -14.18 -17.97 -9.95
C ILE A 275 -13.12 -18.09 -8.83
N SER A 276 -12.61 -16.96 -8.35
CA SER A 276 -11.68 -16.92 -7.22
C SER A 276 -12.34 -17.38 -5.94
N TYR A 277 -13.58 -16.93 -5.67
CA TYR A 277 -14.35 -17.32 -4.50
C TYR A 277 -14.58 -18.83 -4.43
N THR A 278 -15.08 -19.44 -5.50
CA THR A 278 -15.34 -20.89 -5.57
C THR A 278 -14.07 -21.70 -5.30
N LYS A 279 -12.94 -21.27 -5.89
CA LYS A 279 -11.64 -21.94 -5.68
C LYS A 279 -11.14 -21.80 -4.26
N VAL A 280 -11.17 -20.61 -3.70
CA VAL A 280 -10.71 -20.34 -2.33
C VAL A 280 -11.61 -21.06 -1.31
N LYS A 281 -12.92 -21.06 -1.49
CA LYS A 281 -13.88 -21.82 -0.67
C LYS A 281 -13.50 -23.30 -0.61
N SER A 282 -13.17 -23.90 -1.76
CA SER A 282 -12.71 -25.29 -1.82
C SER A 282 -11.38 -25.51 -1.08
N ILE A 283 -10.41 -24.62 -1.24
CA ILE A 283 -9.09 -24.72 -0.60
C ILE A 283 -9.22 -24.60 0.93
N ILE A 284 -9.95 -23.60 1.42
CA ILE A 284 -10.17 -23.39 2.86
C ILE A 284 -10.96 -24.56 3.46
N GLY A 285 -11.99 -25.04 2.75
CA GLY A 285 -12.75 -26.21 3.18
C GLY A 285 -11.89 -27.47 3.35
N ALA A 286 -11.05 -27.76 2.37
CA ALA A 286 -10.11 -28.90 2.43
C ALA A 286 -9.08 -28.72 3.56
N PHE A 287 -8.56 -27.52 3.76
CA PHE A 287 -7.61 -27.20 4.84
C PHE A 287 -8.24 -27.44 6.22
N ILE A 288 -9.43 -26.88 6.48
CA ILE A 288 -10.13 -27.06 7.76
C ILE A 288 -10.52 -28.52 8.00
N HIS A 289 -10.96 -29.24 6.96
CA HIS A 289 -11.28 -30.66 7.05
C HIS A 289 -10.06 -31.48 7.46
N GLY A 290 -8.92 -31.29 6.79
CA GLY A 290 -7.67 -31.98 7.12
C GLY A 290 -7.18 -31.72 8.55
N LEU A 291 -7.33 -30.49 9.06
CA LEU A 291 -7.02 -30.18 10.46
C LEU A 291 -7.91 -30.95 11.43
N LYS A 292 -9.24 -30.95 11.20
CA LYS A 292 -10.21 -31.64 12.07
C LYS A 292 -10.01 -33.16 12.08
N GLU A 293 -9.65 -33.76 10.95
CA GLU A 293 -9.32 -35.17 10.87
C GLU A 293 -8.11 -35.55 11.74
N ASN A 294 -7.15 -34.63 11.90
CA ASN A 294 -5.99 -34.76 12.76
C ASN A 294 -6.25 -34.31 14.21
N GLY A 295 -7.51 -34.02 14.59
CA GLY A 295 -7.85 -33.54 15.92
C GLY A 295 -7.45 -32.12 16.22
N ASP A 296 -7.05 -31.33 15.19
CA ASP A 296 -6.66 -29.94 15.31
C ASP A 296 -7.84 -29.03 14.93
N HIS A 297 -8.13 -28.06 15.80
CA HIS A 297 -9.22 -27.11 15.62
C HIS A 297 -8.74 -25.67 15.49
N GLU A 298 -7.41 -25.44 15.41
CA GLU A 298 -6.81 -24.12 15.31
C GLU A 298 -6.78 -23.61 13.85
N TYR A 299 -7.91 -23.12 13.36
CA TYR A 299 -8.03 -22.56 12.00
C TYR A 299 -8.59 -21.13 11.96
N LYS A 300 -9.00 -20.56 13.11
CA LYS A 300 -9.55 -19.22 13.17
C LYS A 300 -8.44 -18.18 13.19
N ALA A 301 -8.38 -17.33 12.16
CA ALA A 301 -7.34 -16.30 12.05
C ALA A 301 -7.33 -15.35 13.24
N SER A 302 -8.51 -15.00 13.76
CA SER A 302 -8.65 -14.10 14.94
C SER A 302 -8.04 -14.71 16.20
N GLU A 303 -8.23 -16.00 16.43
CA GLU A 303 -7.67 -16.72 17.57
C GLU A 303 -6.16 -16.88 17.47
N ILE A 304 -5.68 -17.25 16.28
CA ILE A 304 -4.25 -17.43 16.00
C ILE A 304 -3.50 -16.10 16.19
N ILE A 305 -3.97 -15.01 15.62
CA ILE A 305 -3.26 -13.72 15.68
C ILE A 305 -3.31 -13.10 17.08
N LEU A 306 -4.47 -13.17 17.76
CA LEU A 306 -4.67 -12.45 19.03
C LEU A 306 -4.36 -13.26 20.28
N ARG A 307 -4.38 -14.60 20.21
CA ARG A 307 -4.26 -15.48 21.39
C ARG A 307 -3.09 -16.44 21.30
N THR A 308 -3.15 -17.42 20.39
CA THR A 308 -2.18 -18.51 20.36
C THR A 308 -0.84 -18.10 19.79
N LYS A 309 -0.82 -17.08 18.92
CA LYS A 309 0.38 -16.56 18.26
C LYS A 309 1.14 -17.65 17.48
N ASN A 310 0.39 -18.60 16.91
CA ASN A 310 0.96 -19.73 16.16
C ASN A 310 1.42 -19.27 14.76
N ILE A 311 2.72 -19.01 14.62
CA ILE A 311 3.34 -18.54 13.36
C ILE A 311 3.19 -19.56 12.23
N GLU A 312 3.35 -20.85 12.51
CA GLU A 312 3.23 -21.90 11.48
C GLU A 312 1.82 -21.91 10.89
N ARG A 313 0.79 -21.88 11.75
CA ARG A 313 -0.60 -21.86 11.32
C ARG A 313 -0.95 -20.58 10.56
N LEU A 314 -0.46 -19.43 11.01
CA LEU A 314 -0.65 -18.17 10.30
C LEU A 314 0.03 -18.19 8.93
N THR A 315 1.19 -18.81 8.82
CA THR A 315 1.91 -19.00 7.55
C THR A 315 1.09 -19.82 6.56
N GLU A 316 0.42 -20.89 7.00
CA GLU A 316 -0.49 -21.68 6.17
C GLU A 316 -1.68 -20.83 5.66
N ILE A 317 -2.29 -20.04 6.54
CA ILE A 317 -3.38 -19.12 6.17
C ILE A 317 -2.91 -18.09 5.14
N ILE A 318 -1.73 -17.49 5.32
CA ILE A 318 -1.15 -16.54 4.37
C ILE A 318 -0.92 -17.20 3.00
N ASN A 319 -0.43 -18.44 2.98
CA ASN A 319 -0.25 -19.21 1.74
C ASN A 319 -1.59 -19.49 1.03
N ILE A 320 -2.68 -19.67 1.77
CA ILE A 320 -4.02 -19.84 1.20
C ILE A 320 -4.50 -18.52 0.60
N ILE A 321 -4.38 -17.43 1.34
CA ILE A 321 -4.77 -16.08 0.89
C ILE A 321 -4.01 -15.67 -0.37
N ALA A 322 -2.74 -16.01 -0.45
CA ALA A 322 -1.90 -15.72 -1.62
C ALA A 322 -2.32 -16.46 -2.91
N LYS A 323 -3.21 -17.47 -2.81
CA LYS A 323 -3.81 -18.14 -3.97
C LYS A 323 -5.00 -17.37 -4.55
N ILE A 324 -5.42 -16.29 -3.92
CA ILE A 324 -6.48 -15.41 -4.44
C ILE A 324 -5.83 -14.44 -5.43
N PRO A 325 -6.12 -14.51 -6.73
CA PRO A 325 -5.39 -13.72 -7.73
C PRO A 325 -5.56 -12.21 -7.57
N GLU A 326 -6.69 -11.76 -7.03
CA GLU A 326 -6.98 -10.35 -6.74
C GLU A 326 -6.13 -9.83 -5.57
N ILE A 327 -5.72 -10.72 -4.65
CA ILE A 327 -4.89 -10.39 -3.49
C ILE A 327 -3.42 -10.47 -3.90
N LYS A 328 -2.84 -9.32 -4.19
CA LYS A 328 -1.44 -9.23 -4.64
C LYS A 328 -0.47 -9.19 -3.47
N ILE A 329 -0.32 -10.32 -2.76
CA ILE A 329 0.71 -10.44 -1.73
C ILE A 329 2.07 -10.63 -2.40
N ASP A 330 2.98 -9.69 -2.17
CA ASP A 330 4.33 -9.69 -2.75
C ASP A 330 5.21 -10.68 -1.98
N MET A 331 5.23 -11.93 -2.39
CA MET A 331 5.98 -13.02 -1.76
C MET A 331 7.02 -13.61 -2.71
N LEU A 332 8.05 -14.21 -2.10
CA LEU A 332 9.10 -14.97 -2.77
C LEU A 332 9.91 -14.19 -3.83
N GLY A 333 11.21 -14.32 -3.77
CA GLY A 333 12.16 -13.68 -4.69
C GLY A 333 13.10 -12.70 -4.00
N GLN A 334 14.04 -12.17 -4.78
CA GLN A 334 15.06 -11.26 -4.26
C GLN A 334 14.44 -9.96 -3.70
N GLY A 335 14.72 -9.67 -2.43
CA GLY A 335 14.22 -8.47 -1.75
C GLY A 335 12.73 -8.55 -1.34
N LYS A 336 12.17 -9.76 -1.23
CA LYS A 336 10.80 -10.02 -0.76
C LYS A 336 10.82 -10.87 0.50
N LEU A 337 9.80 -10.76 1.34
CA LEU A 337 9.60 -11.65 2.48
C LEU A 337 9.02 -12.99 2.00
N ASP A 338 9.41 -14.06 2.66
CA ASP A 338 8.71 -15.36 2.57
C ASP A 338 7.44 -15.35 3.44
N PRO A 339 6.55 -16.33 3.28
CA PRO A 339 5.28 -16.37 4.02
C PRO A 339 5.44 -16.38 5.53
N GLU A 340 6.46 -17.06 6.07
CA GLU A 340 6.74 -17.11 7.52
C GLU A 340 7.14 -15.73 8.05
N ASN A 341 8.03 -15.03 7.36
CA ASN A 341 8.42 -13.69 7.75
C ASN A 341 7.29 -12.66 7.57
N ILE A 342 6.36 -12.89 6.63
CA ILE A 342 5.11 -12.10 6.55
C ILE A 342 4.22 -12.40 7.76
N ALA A 343 4.11 -13.64 8.20
CA ALA A 343 3.36 -14.01 9.41
C ALA A 343 3.94 -13.37 10.67
N LYS A 344 5.27 -13.41 10.83
CA LYS A 344 5.97 -12.71 11.94
C LYS A 344 5.73 -11.21 11.91
N LEU A 345 5.86 -10.59 10.73
CA LEU A 345 5.59 -9.16 10.57
C LEU A 345 4.14 -8.80 10.92
N LEU A 346 3.17 -9.58 10.44
CA LEU A 346 1.75 -9.37 10.74
C LEU A 346 1.47 -9.52 12.23
N MET A 347 2.01 -10.55 12.83
CA MET A 347 1.83 -10.86 14.25
C MET A 347 2.41 -9.74 15.13
N GLY A 348 3.67 -9.39 14.95
CA GLY A 348 4.32 -8.31 15.71
C GLY A 348 3.64 -6.95 15.47
N TRP A 349 3.23 -6.69 14.22
CA TRP A 349 2.53 -5.46 13.88
C TRP A 349 1.20 -5.30 14.63
N VAL A 350 0.37 -6.32 14.68
CA VAL A 350 -0.94 -6.30 15.40
C VAL A 350 -0.73 -6.27 16.90
N ASN A 351 0.30 -6.94 17.44
CA ASN A 351 0.57 -6.99 18.86
C ASN A 351 1.28 -5.74 19.43
N GLY A 352 1.54 -4.72 18.63
CA GLY A 352 2.11 -3.45 19.11
C GLY A 352 3.64 -3.36 19.06
N ASP A 353 4.34 -4.40 18.55
CA ASP A 353 5.81 -4.42 18.51
C ASP A 353 6.38 -3.30 17.64
N LYS A 354 7.49 -2.70 18.07
CA LYS A 354 8.19 -1.68 17.28
C LYS A 354 8.71 -2.29 15.96
N VAL A 355 8.57 -1.58 14.85
CA VAL A 355 8.98 -2.09 13.53
C VAL A 355 10.44 -2.52 13.49
N ARG A 356 11.32 -1.79 14.20
CA ARG A 356 12.74 -2.13 14.32
C ARG A 356 12.99 -3.48 15.00
N ASP A 357 12.14 -3.86 15.98
CA ASP A 357 12.29 -5.12 16.70
C ASP A 357 11.78 -6.30 15.85
N ILE A 358 10.65 -6.12 15.16
CA ILE A 358 10.18 -7.06 14.15
C ILE A 358 11.24 -7.24 13.04
N ALA A 359 11.84 -6.13 12.58
CA ALA A 359 12.87 -6.17 11.55
C ALA A 359 14.10 -6.98 11.95
N LYS A 360 14.52 -6.91 13.23
CA LYS A 360 15.62 -7.74 13.76
C LYS A 360 15.29 -9.23 13.72
N GLU A 361 14.05 -9.60 14.03
CA GLU A 361 13.60 -10.99 14.03
C GLU A 361 13.59 -11.61 12.62
N ILE A 362 13.16 -10.83 11.61
CA ILE A 362 13.03 -11.31 10.23
C ILE A 362 14.24 -10.98 9.34
N LYS A 363 15.29 -10.38 9.91
CA LYS A 363 16.50 -9.98 9.21
C LYS A 363 17.24 -11.19 8.65
N ARG A 364 17.64 -11.08 7.38
CA ARG A 364 18.42 -12.12 6.70
C ARG A 364 19.91 -12.02 7.05
N PRO A 365 20.65 -13.15 7.01
CA PRO A 365 22.10 -13.11 7.14
C PRO A 365 22.75 -12.13 6.13
N GLY A 366 23.61 -11.23 6.62
CA GLY A 366 24.30 -10.23 5.81
C GLY A 366 23.46 -9.01 5.40
N GLN A 367 22.21 -8.92 5.82
CA GLN A 367 21.37 -7.73 5.61
C GLN A 367 21.66 -6.70 6.70
N SER A 368 21.68 -5.40 6.36
CA SER A 368 21.78 -4.34 7.38
C SER A 368 20.45 -4.14 8.11
N ASP A 369 20.49 -3.49 9.29
CA ASP A 369 19.26 -3.19 10.05
C ASP A 369 18.36 -2.23 9.28
N GLU A 370 18.94 -1.22 8.62
CA GLU A 370 18.23 -0.24 7.81
C GLU A 370 17.52 -0.91 6.62
N ASP A 371 18.16 -1.86 5.95
CA ASP A 371 17.54 -2.62 4.87
C ASP A 371 16.40 -3.52 5.37
N ALA A 372 16.53 -4.11 6.55
CA ALA A 372 15.48 -4.91 7.18
C ALA A 372 14.28 -4.03 7.59
N ILE A 373 14.51 -2.90 8.25
CA ILE A 373 13.47 -1.92 8.64
C ILE A 373 12.78 -1.38 7.38
N SER A 374 13.55 -0.99 6.36
CA SER A 374 13.02 -0.53 5.07
C SER A 374 12.16 -1.58 4.38
N LEU A 375 12.51 -2.85 4.49
CA LEU A 375 11.71 -3.96 3.96
C LEU A 375 10.39 -4.11 4.72
N CYS A 376 10.41 -4.11 6.06
CA CYS A 376 9.21 -4.12 6.90
C CYS A 376 8.28 -2.96 6.55
N ASN A 377 8.78 -1.73 6.53
CA ASN A 377 7.99 -0.53 6.22
C ASN A 377 7.34 -0.61 4.83
N ARG A 378 8.01 -1.20 3.84
CA ARG A 378 7.40 -1.42 2.52
C ARG A 378 6.19 -2.33 2.60
N TYR A 379 6.28 -3.45 3.34
CA TYR A 379 5.16 -4.38 3.52
C TYR A 379 4.03 -3.73 4.34
N LEU A 380 4.36 -3.00 5.40
CA LEU A 380 3.38 -2.28 6.20
C LEU A 380 2.62 -1.25 5.36
N ASN A 381 3.32 -0.47 4.55
CA ASN A 381 2.70 0.59 3.73
C ASN A 381 1.87 0.05 2.55
N SER A 382 2.17 -1.14 2.02
CA SER A 382 1.50 -1.71 0.85
C SER A 382 0.60 -2.89 1.20
N GLN A 383 1.12 -3.89 1.93
CA GLN A 383 0.41 -5.14 2.15
C GLN A 383 -0.53 -5.07 3.35
N MET A 384 -0.04 -4.57 4.51
CA MET A 384 -0.83 -4.53 5.74
C MET A 384 -1.96 -3.48 5.72
N LYS A 385 -1.86 -2.47 4.86
CA LYS A 385 -2.92 -1.46 4.69
C LYS A 385 -3.88 -1.75 3.54
N SER A 386 -3.69 -2.82 2.78
CA SER A 386 -4.51 -3.09 1.61
C SER A 386 -4.87 -4.57 1.49
N TYR A 387 -3.93 -5.38 1.06
CA TYR A 387 -4.20 -6.77 0.66
C TYR A 387 -4.39 -7.71 1.85
N MET A 388 -3.65 -7.55 2.93
CA MET A 388 -3.73 -8.45 4.09
C MET A 388 -5.06 -8.33 4.83
N PRO A 389 -5.58 -7.13 5.17
CA PRO A 389 -6.91 -7.00 5.77
C PRO A 389 -8.01 -7.61 4.89
N TRP A 390 -7.92 -7.38 3.58
CA TRP A 390 -8.89 -7.93 2.62
C TRP A 390 -8.79 -9.46 2.52
N GLY A 391 -7.59 -10.01 2.38
CA GLY A 391 -7.37 -11.46 2.33
C GLY A 391 -7.81 -12.19 3.59
N ILE A 392 -7.50 -11.64 4.77
CA ILE A 392 -7.96 -12.17 6.06
C ILE A 392 -9.49 -12.12 6.15
N ASN A 393 -10.14 -11.03 5.72
CA ASN A 393 -11.61 -10.94 5.72
C ASN A 393 -12.24 -12.04 4.83
N ILE A 394 -11.67 -12.29 3.65
CA ILE A 394 -12.13 -13.38 2.78
C ILE A 394 -11.95 -14.73 3.48
N TYR A 395 -10.78 -14.98 4.07
CA TYR A 395 -10.52 -16.22 4.81
C TYR A 395 -11.53 -16.41 5.96
N GLN A 396 -11.75 -15.38 6.78
CA GLN A 396 -12.69 -15.41 7.91
C GLN A 396 -14.13 -15.67 7.46
N ALA A 397 -14.57 -15.03 6.38
CA ALA A 397 -15.93 -15.22 5.85
C ALA A 397 -16.18 -16.66 5.38
N VAL A 398 -15.17 -17.30 4.78
CA VAL A 398 -15.26 -18.69 4.30
C VAL A 398 -15.07 -19.71 5.43
N SER A 399 -14.21 -19.43 6.41
CA SER A 399 -13.93 -20.31 7.56
C SER A 399 -14.96 -20.14 8.71
N PHE A 400 -15.96 -19.26 8.55
CA PHE A 400 -16.93 -18.91 9.58
C PHE A 400 -16.30 -18.33 10.87
N ASP A 401 -15.18 -17.62 10.74
CA ASP A 401 -14.48 -16.93 11.84
C ASP A 401 -14.95 -15.46 11.96
N LEU A 402 -16.25 -15.20 12.07
CA LEU A 402 -16.84 -13.85 12.22
C LEU A 402 -17.80 -13.75 13.41
N GLN A 403 -17.79 -14.75 14.30
CA GLN A 403 -18.77 -14.86 15.39
C GLN A 403 -18.48 -13.96 16.59
N THR A 404 -17.27 -13.44 16.71
CA THR A 404 -16.87 -12.57 17.82
C THR A 404 -16.57 -11.16 17.33
N GLU A 405 -16.71 -10.16 18.20
CA GLU A 405 -16.38 -8.78 17.88
C GLU A 405 -14.90 -8.65 17.46
N ASN A 406 -13.99 -9.32 18.16
CA ASN A 406 -12.57 -9.31 17.80
C ASN A 406 -12.30 -9.90 16.40
N ALA A 407 -13.04 -10.94 16.01
CA ALA A 407 -12.92 -11.51 14.68
C ALA A 407 -13.41 -10.51 13.61
N GLN A 408 -14.53 -9.85 13.83
CA GLN A 408 -15.06 -8.82 12.92
C GLN A 408 -14.13 -7.59 12.80
N MET A 409 -13.46 -7.26 13.90
CA MET A 409 -12.52 -6.13 13.96
C MET A 409 -11.11 -6.46 13.42
N LEU A 410 -10.78 -7.74 13.21
CA LEU A 410 -9.42 -8.16 12.83
C LEU A 410 -8.85 -7.45 11.59
N PRO A 411 -9.60 -7.24 10.50
CA PRO A 411 -9.10 -6.45 9.37
C PRO A 411 -8.69 -5.03 9.77
N SER A 412 -9.41 -4.40 10.70
CA SER A 412 -9.07 -3.08 11.23
C SER A 412 -7.83 -3.14 12.13
N TYR A 413 -7.69 -4.19 12.94
CA TYR A 413 -6.48 -4.40 13.75
C TYR A 413 -5.23 -4.50 12.87
N ILE A 414 -5.32 -5.25 11.78
CA ILE A 414 -4.23 -5.37 10.81
C ILE A 414 -3.92 -4.02 10.15
N TYR A 415 -4.94 -3.29 9.74
CA TYR A 415 -4.78 -1.99 9.07
C TYR A 415 -4.05 -0.97 9.96
N TYR A 416 -4.46 -0.86 11.23
CA TYR A 416 -3.91 0.12 12.17
C TYR A 416 -2.69 -0.39 12.95
N GLY A 417 -2.45 -1.71 12.99
CA GLY A 417 -1.37 -2.32 13.78
C GLY A 417 -1.65 -2.27 15.27
N VAL A 418 -2.85 -2.64 15.68
CA VAL A 418 -3.33 -2.61 17.07
C VAL A 418 -4.16 -3.86 17.36
N SER A 419 -4.43 -4.17 18.62
CA SER A 419 -5.08 -5.42 19.03
C SER A 419 -6.39 -5.25 19.80
N SER A 420 -6.93 -4.03 19.87
CA SER A 420 -8.20 -3.77 20.57
C SER A 420 -9.09 -2.79 19.80
N LYS A 421 -10.40 -2.87 20.05
CA LYS A 421 -11.41 -1.99 19.45
C LYS A 421 -11.16 -0.53 19.84
N GLU A 422 -10.85 -0.27 21.10
CA GLU A 422 -10.55 1.06 21.61
C GLU A 422 -9.32 1.65 20.90
N ALA A 423 -8.30 0.83 20.68
CA ALA A 423 -7.09 1.23 19.95
C ALA A 423 -7.39 1.60 18.49
N VAL A 424 -8.30 0.88 17.81
CA VAL A 424 -8.78 1.25 16.48
C VAL A 424 -9.49 2.60 16.49
N ILE A 425 -10.37 2.85 17.49
CA ILE A 425 -11.11 4.12 17.61
C ILE A 425 -10.15 5.29 17.79
N VAL A 426 -9.18 5.16 18.68
CA VAL A 426 -8.16 6.18 18.93
C VAL A 426 -7.28 6.40 17.68
N SER A 427 -6.91 5.33 16.97
CA SER A 427 -6.18 5.42 15.70
C SER A 427 -6.99 6.13 14.60
N LYS A 428 -8.31 5.91 14.52
CA LYS A 428 -9.22 6.63 13.59
C LYS A 428 -9.30 8.13 13.87
N LEU A 429 -9.06 8.55 15.11
CA LEU A 429 -8.97 9.98 15.45
C LEU A 429 -7.66 10.63 14.98
N GLY A 430 -6.70 9.85 14.49
CA GLY A 430 -5.42 10.34 13.99
C GLY A 430 -4.23 10.07 14.91
N VAL A 431 -4.44 9.49 16.10
CA VAL A 431 -3.33 9.14 17.00
C VAL A 431 -2.39 8.14 16.30
N PRO A 432 -1.09 8.46 16.21
CA PRO A 432 -0.15 7.55 15.59
C PRO A 432 0.03 6.28 16.42
N ARG A 433 0.26 5.15 15.75
CA ARG A 433 0.32 3.82 16.36
C ARG A 433 1.19 3.76 17.62
N PHE A 434 2.37 4.38 17.59
CA PHE A 434 3.30 4.36 18.71
C PHE A 434 2.77 5.05 19.99
N ALA A 435 1.79 5.94 19.86
CA ALA A 435 1.20 6.69 20.96
C ALA A 435 -0.17 6.13 21.41
N VAL A 436 -0.75 5.16 20.69
CA VAL A 436 -2.11 4.68 20.94
C VAL A 436 -2.28 4.13 22.35
N ASP A 437 -1.40 3.24 22.80
CA ASP A 437 -1.51 2.62 24.15
C ASP A 437 -1.34 3.65 25.26
N ASN A 438 -0.43 4.60 25.06
CA ASN A 438 -0.22 5.69 26.01
C ASN A 438 -1.44 6.61 26.10
N VAL A 439 -2.01 7.01 24.95
CA VAL A 439 -3.23 7.82 24.91
C VAL A 439 -4.40 7.08 25.53
N LEU A 440 -4.56 5.78 25.29
CA LEU A 440 -5.61 4.96 25.91
C LEU A 440 -5.47 4.91 27.44
N ARG A 441 -4.24 4.73 27.95
CA ARG A 441 -3.97 4.75 29.37
C ARG A 441 -4.41 6.08 29.97
N VAL A 442 -3.94 7.20 29.41
CA VAL A 442 -4.25 8.55 29.93
C VAL A 442 -5.75 8.86 29.86
N LEU A 443 -6.43 8.46 28.77
CA LEU A 443 -7.88 8.64 28.64
C LEU A 443 -8.63 7.90 29.74
N LYS A 444 -8.28 6.64 30.02
CA LYS A 444 -8.92 5.83 31.08
C LYS A 444 -8.64 6.37 32.48
N GLU A 445 -7.44 6.91 32.71
CA GLU A 445 -7.08 7.52 33.98
C GLU A 445 -7.78 8.87 34.23
N LYS A 446 -7.76 9.77 33.25
CA LYS A 446 -8.27 11.14 33.40
C LYS A 446 -9.75 11.29 33.06
N ASN A 447 -10.34 10.37 32.29
CA ASN A 447 -11.72 10.41 31.82
C ASN A 447 -12.41 9.05 31.95
N PRO A 448 -12.46 8.42 33.14
CA PRO A 448 -12.98 7.05 33.31
C PRO A 448 -14.45 6.90 32.89
N GLU A 449 -15.24 7.97 32.99
CA GLU A 449 -16.66 7.99 32.60
C GLU A 449 -16.90 8.20 31.09
N LEU A 450 -15.83 8.40 30.28
CA LEU A 450 -15.97 8.60 28.84
C LEU A 450 -15.75 7.28 28.10
N PRO A 451 -16.81 6.64 27.58
CA PRO A 451 -16.65 5.41 26.81
C PRO A 451 -15.87 5.64 25.53
N ILE A 452 -14.89 4.77 25.26
CA ILE A 452 -14.12 4.80 24.01
C ILE A 452 -14.92 4.08 22.93
N SER A 453 -15.77 4.82 22.24
CA SER A 453 -16.68 4.33 21.22
C SER A 453 -16.80 5.30 20.04
N ILE A 454 -17.33 4.82 18.91
CA ILE A 454 -17.51 5.63 17.70
C ILE A 454 -18.47 6.79 17.96
N GLU A 455 -19.50 6.59 18.78
CA GLU A 455 -20.50 7.60 19.11
C GLU A 455 -19.92 8.78 19.91
N ASN A 456 -18.79 8.56 20.55
CA ASN A 456 -18.11 9.57 21.38
C ASN A 456 -16.88 10.20 20.71
N MET A 457 -16.67 10.03 19.41
CA MET A 457 -15.44 10.47 18.74
C MET A 457 -15.10 11.95 18.95
N ASP A 458 -16.09 12.86 18.94
CA ASP A 458 -15.84 14.29 19.17
C ASP A 458 -15.42 14.58 20.62
N ARG A 459 -16.03 13.89 21.58
CA ARG A 459 -15.68 14.00 23.02
C ARG A 459 -14.30 13.42 23.28
N LEU A 460 -13.97 12.31 22.65
CA LEU A 460 -12.64 11.68 22.70
C LEU A 460 -11.58 12.60 22.10
N ARG A 461 -11.84 13.20 20.93
CA ARG A 461 -10.97 14.20 20.32
C ARG A 461 -10.68 15.36 21.26
N ALA A 462 -11.72 15.93 21.87
CA ALA A 462 -11.58 17.01 22.84
C ALA A 462 -10.80 16.59 24.10
N ALA A 463 -10.96 15.35 24.57
CA ALA A 463 -10.24 14.81 25.69
C ALA A 463 -8.74 14.58 25.35
N ILE A 464 -8.43 14.05 24.18
CA ILE A 464 -7.05 13.82 23.74
C ILE A 464 -6.31 15.15 23.56
N ASN A 465 -6.95 16.19 23.01
CA ASN A 465 -6.34 17.52 22.89
C ASN A 465 -5.98 18.16 24.24
N LYS A 466 -6.62 17.72 25.33
CA LYS A 466 -6.33 18.17 26.70
C LYS A 466 -5.22 17.38 27.39
N ILE A 467 -4.71 16.30 26.78
CA ILE A 467 -3.57 15.56 27.33
C ILE A 467 -2.34 16.48 27.29
N GLU A 468 -1.66 16.63 28.40
CA GLU A 468 -0.47 17.46 28.50
C GLU A 468 0.79 16.69 28.08
N SER A 469 1.87 17.40 27.72
CA SER A 469 3.14 16.76 27.35
C SER A 469 3.68 15.85 28.44
N ALA A 470 3.50 16.22 29.71
CA ALA A 470 3.97 15.43 30.86
C ALA A 470 3.26 14.06 31.01
N ASP A 471 2.09 13.88 30.39
CA ASP A 471 1.32 12.64 30.44
C ASP A 471 1.85 11.54 29.49
N TYR A 472 2.69 11.92 28.53
CA TYR A 472 3.26 10.97 27.59
C TYR A 472 4.50 10.28 28.18
N GLU A 473 4.58 8.98 28.04
CA GLU A 473 5.67 8.12 28.51
C GLU A 473 6.12 7.21 27.36
N ILE A 474 6.86 7.78 26.41
CA ILE A 474 7.36 7.04 25.24
C ILE A 474 8.87 7.20 25.17
N GLU A 475 9.59 6.08 25.14
CA GLU A 475 11.05 6.05 25.09
C GLU A 475 11.61 6.67 23.81
N ASN A 476 12.74 7.35 23.94
CA ASN A 476 13.57 7.88 22.86
C ASN A 476 12.96 9.04 22.07
N VAL A 477 11.91 9.67 22.56
CA VAL A 477 11.31 10.89 21.97
C VAL A 477 10.87 11.82 23.07
N SER A 478 11.08 13.11 22.92
CA SER A 478 10.61 14.09 23.91
C SER A 478 9.08 14.14 23.95
N ASN A 479 8.53 14.22 25.14
CA ASN A 479 7.08 14.29 25.36
C ASN A 479 6.44 15.47 24.59
N LYS A 480 7.21 16.57 24.42
CA LYS A 480 6.80 17.74 23.63
C LYS A 480 6.56 17.36 22.16
N VAL A 481 7.51 16.65 21.56
CA VAL A 481 7.40 16.19 20.15
C VAL A 481 6.23 15.22 19.97
N ILE A 482 6.01 14.32 20.93
CA ILE A 482 4.86 13.40 20.89
C ILE A 482 3.55 14.19 20.89
N LYS A 483 3.41 15.13 21.82
CA LYS A 483 2.23 16.00 21.94
C LYS A 483 1.97 16.76 20.64
N GLU A 484 3.00 17.39 20.07
CA GLU A 484 2.90 18.12 18.79
C GLU A 484 2.43 17.22 17.62
N ILE A 485 2.94 15.97 17.53
CA ILE A 485 2.52 15.02 16.49
C ILE A 485 1.05 14.63 16.67
N VAL A 486 0.64 14.34 17.91
CA VAL A 486 -0.73 13.94 18.22
C VAL A 486 -1.70 15.09 17.93
N ASP A 487 -1.42 16.29 18.43
CA ASP A 487 -2.26 17.48 18.22
C ASP A 487 -2.43 17.80 16.75
N LYS A 488 -1.36 17.78 15.98
CA LYS A 488 -1.37 18.06 14.54
C LYS A 488 -2.24 17.09 13.75
N ARG A 489 -2.33 15.84 14.19
CA ARG A 489 -3.10 14.80 13.49
C ARG A 489 -4.55 14.72 13.91
N ILE A 490 -4.84 15.13 15.14
CA ILE A 490 -6.19 15.11 15.70
C ILE A 490 -6.95 16.39 15.38
N GLY A 491 -6.25 17.54 15.34
CA GLY A 491 -6.80 18.86 15.07
C GLY A 491 -7.29 19.04 13.70
#